data_41cfdd641ecd67ecc3aa4060d17bb6b3
#
_entry.id   41cfdd641ecd67ecc3aa4060d17bb6b3
#
_cell.length_a   1.000
_cell.length_b   1.000
_cell.length_c   1.000
_cell.angle_alpha   90.00
_cell.angle_beta   90.00
_cell.angle_gamma   90.00
#
_symmetry.space_group_name_H-M   'P 1'
#
loop_
_entity.id
_entity.type
_entity.pdbx_description
1 polymer ?
#
loop_
_entity_poly.entity_id
_entity_poly.type
_entity_poly.pdbx_seq_one_letter_code
_entity_poly.pdbx_strand_id
1 'polypeptide(L)'
;MAMLKREYGGIQPCWKIGLFRIRLPFIHFKISPPEVVTGIMNACSSYGALAVLITTLNLDPAVAWALVVFETGMYTLNWLLGEPSICGWITPAMAIIVVFLESLDPGVARLQMLTAIQLELGLLFIILGATGLSKKLNTMVPPAIKAGIVMGAGVNAVAVRLKTGGAIDTVTVGCLAGLAAVFLLMFSKRVRKYMDTNKFVAILGNYSFLWAVIALLIAGGVAGEFDFNWSGEIIKAPDFGLLFATVSPLFIGFATDPSVWIAALPYAVVAWVIAYGDFVTVQQL
;
A
#
# COMPACT_ATOMS: atom_id res chain seq x y z
N MET A 1 26.74 15.96 14.05
CA MET A 1 26.92 14.58 13.61
C MET A 1 27.02 14.57 12.10
N ALA A 2 28.15 14.12 11.54
CA ALA A 2 28.29 14.03 10.11
C ALA A 2 27.43 12.87 9.60
N MET A 3 26.43 13.17 8.77
CA MET A 3 25.68 12.12 8.07
C MET A 3 26.64 11.36 7.17
N LEU A 4 26.61 10.04 7.29
CA LEU A 4 27.37 9.17 6.42
C LEU A 4 26.88 9.38 4.99
N LYS A 5 27.75 9.90 4.11
CA LYS A 5 27.43 10.05 2.69
C LYS A 5 27.36 8.65 2.07
N ARG A 6 26.28 8.36 1.36
CA ARG A 6 26.17 7.18 0.50
C ARG A 6 26.98 7.44 -0.77
N GLU A 7 27.86 6.53 -1.13
CA GLU A 7 28.47 6.50 -2.44
C GLU A 7 27.46 5.97 -3.47
N TYR A 8 27.46 6.51 -4.68
CA TYR A 8 26.58 6.05 -5.74
C TYR A 8 26.81 4.56 -6.01
N GLY A 9 25.73 3.76 -6.00
CA GLY A 9 25.81 2.31 -6.11
C GLY A 9 26.23 1.57 -4.83
N GLY A 10 26.58 2.28 -3.76
CA GLY A 10 26.95 1.69 -2.46
C GLY A 10 25.74 1.30 -1.61
N ILE A 11 25.96 0.32 -0.71
CA ILE A 11 24.97 -0.06 0.30
C ILE A 11 24.86 1.08 1.32
N GLN A 12 23.64 1.48 1.64
CA GLN A 12 23.39 2.51 2.65
C GLN A 12 23.93 2.09 4.02
N PRO A 13 24.59 2.99 4.77
CA PRO A 13 25.09 2.70 6.10
C PRO A 13 24.00 2.13 7.01
N CYS A 14 24.34 1.18 7.85
CA CYS A 14 23.42 0.53 8.78
C CYS A 14 24.17 0.02 10.01
N TRP A 15 23.46 -0.14 11.11
CA TRP A 15 23.93 -0.94 12.23
C TRP A 15 23.60 -2.41 11.99
N LYS A 16 24.59 -3.27 12.12
CA LYS A 16 24.42 -4.71 12.02
C LYS A 16 24.17 -5.28 13.41
N ILE A 17 22.98 -5.81 13.65
CA ILE A 17 22.62 -6.46 14.91
C ILE A 17 22.16 -7.89 14.57
N GLY A 18 23.08 -8.83 14.68
CA GLY A 18 22.82 -10.22 14.25
C GLY A 18 22.49 -10.31 12.76
N LEU A 19 21.30 -10.81 12.44
CA LEU A 19 20.79 -10.90 11.07
C LEU A 19 20.17 -9.60 10.55
N PHE A 20 19.90 -8.65 11.44
CA PHE A 20 19.20 -7.42 11.10
C PHE A 20 20.16 -6.29 10.74
N ARG A 21 19.74 -5.45 9.81
CA ARG A 21 20.45 -4.24 9.39
C ARG A 21 19.57 -3.04 9.70
N ILE A 22 19.79 -2.45 10.87
CA ILE A 22 18.97 -1.33 11.35
C ILE A 22 19.45 -0.02 10.76
N ARG A 23 18.52 0.74 10.19
CA ARG A 23 18.75 2.07 9.65
C ARG A 23 17.84 3.06 10.36
N LEU A 24 18.45 4.09 10.95
CA LEU A 24 17.71 5.14 11.64
C LEU A 24 17.76 6.43 10.82
N PRO A 25 16.62 7.17 10.76
CA PRO A 25 16.61 8.49 10.14
C PRO A 25 17.57 9.42 10.85
N PHE A 26 18.07 10.41 10.13
CA PHE A 26 19.05 11.42 10.60
C PHE A 26 20.42 10.88 11.03
N ILE A 27 20.55 9.58 11.31
CA ILE A 27 21.82 8.91 11.63
C ILE A 27 22.44 8.31 10.37
N HIS A 28 21.68 7.47 9.67
CA HIS A 28 22.14 6.71 8.51
C HIS A 28 21.72 7.33 7.18
N PHE A 29 20.64 8.10 7.16
CA PHE A 29 20.15 8.78 5.97
C PHE A 29 19.46 10.10 6.31
N LYS A 30 19.46 11.00 5.33
CA LYS A 30 18.81 12.29 5.41
C LYS A 30 17.40 12.15 4.85
N ILE A 31 16.43 12.70 5.56
CA ILE A 31 15.06 12.84 5.05
C ILE A 31 15.02 14.15 4.27
N SER A 32 14.63 14.09 3.01
CA SER A 32 14.43 15.26 2.17
C SER A 32 12.95 15.68 2.17
N PRO A 33 12.63 16.98 1.96
CA PRO A 33 11.25 17.44 1.90
C PRO A 33 10.38 16.69 0.87
N PRO A 34 10.85 16.36 -0.36
CA PRO A 34 10.06 15.56 -1.30
C PRO A 34 9.72 14.17 -0.78
N GLU A 35 10.63 13.52 -0.05
CA GLU A 35 10.38 12.21 0.55
C GLU A 35 9.31 12.28 1.64
N VAL A 36 9.33 13.33 2.47
CA VAL A 36 8.28 13.56 3.48
C VAL A 36 6.92 13.73 2.82
N VAL A 37 6.82 14.58 1.79
CA VAL A 37 5.57 14.81 1.07
C VAL A 37 5.08 13.53 0.40
N THR A 38 5.96 12.79 -0.26
CA THR A 38 5.63 11.50 -0.88
C THR A 38 5.17 10.49 0.18
N GLY A 39 5.83 10.45 1.34
CA GLY A 39 5.45 9.60 2.46
C GLY A 39 4.06 9.93 3.01
N ILE A 40 3.75 11.22 3.21
CA ILE A 40 2.41 11.68 3.64
C ILE A 40 1.36 11.30 2.60
N MET A 41 1.62 11.53 1.32
CA MET A 41 0.70 11.19 0.24
C MET A 41 0.45 9.69 0.15
N ASN A 42 1.50 8.88 0.36
CA ASN A 42 1.38 7.42 0.37
C ASN A 42 0.57 6.95 1.61
N ALA A 43 0.80 7.53 2.77
CA ALA A 43 -0.02 7.27 3.96
C ALA A 43 -1.49 7.65 3.72
N CYS A 44 -1.77 8.78 3.06
CA CYS A 44 -3.13 9.17 2.67
C CYS A 44 -3.80 8.16 1.72
N SER A 45 -3.03 7.43 0.90
CA SER A 45 -3.60 6.38 0.04
C SER A 45 -4.19 5.22 0.83
N SER A 46 -3.67 4.95 2.04
CA SER A 46 -4.20 3.92 2.94
C SER A 46 -5.61 4.25 3.45
N TYR A 47 -6.01 5.51 3.44
CA TYR A 47 -7.38 5.92 3.78
C TYR A 47 -8.44 5.42 2.78
N GLY A 48 -8.04 5.08 1.56
CA GLY A 48 -8.90 4.41 0.60
C GLY A 48 -9.39 3.02 1.08
N ALA A 49 -8.66 2.39 1.98
CA ALA A 49 -9.05 1.14 2.62
C ALA A 49 -10.10 1.37 3.73
N LEU A 50 -10.18 2.58 4.29
CA LEU A 50 -11.11 2.89 5.38
C LEU A 50 -12.57 2.59 5.01
N ALA A 51 -12.97 2.98 3.80
CA ALA A 51 -14.30 2.69 3.30
C ALA A 51 -14.58 1.18 3.26
N VAL A 52 -13.62 0.37 2.79
CA VAL A 52 -13.74 -1.09 2.75
C VAL A 52 -13.81 -1.68 4.16
N LEU A 53 -13.01 -1.20 5.10
CA LEU A 53 -13.05 -1.64 6.50
C LEU A 53 -14.41 -1.38 7.14
N ILE A 54 -14.99 -0.22 6.90
CA ILE A 54 -16.29 0.16 7.47
C ILE A 54 -17.43 -0.59 6.76
N THR A 55 -17.43 -0.64 5.43
CA THR A 55 -18.57 -1.20 4.68
C THR A 55 -18.52 -2.72 4.57
N THR A 56 -17.36 -3.31 4.25
CA THR A 56 -17.25 -4.76 4.04
C THR A 56 -17.06 -5.52 5.35
N LEU A 57 -16.22 -5.03 6.26
CA LEU A 57 -15.97 -5.69 7.54
C LEU A 57 -16.92 -5.21 8.65
N ASN A 58 -17.73 -4.21 8.38
CA ASN A 58 -18.68 -3.61 9.34
C ASN A 58 -18.00 -3.15 10.64
N LEU A 59 -16.81 -2.53 10.51
CA LEU A 59 -16.07 -2.03 11.66
C LEU A 59 -16.55 -0.64 12.06
N ASP A 60 -16.52 -0.36 13.37
CA ASP A 60 -16.69 1.01 13.86
C ASP A 60 -15.63 1.92 13.24
N PRO A 61 -15.98 3.15 12.81
CA PRO A 61 -15.02 4.09 12.22
C PRO A 61 -13.79 4.34 13.09
N ALA A 62 -13.91 4.40 14.42
CA ALA A 62 -12.76 4.58 15.31
C ALA A 62 -11.79 3.38 15.29
N VAL A 63 -12.34 2.16 15.16
CA VAL A 63 -11.56 0.92 14.99
C VAL A 63 -10.88 0.89 13.63
N ALA A 64 -11.61 1.24 12.57
CA ALA A 64 -11.07 1.29 11.22
C ALA A 64 -9.92 2.31 11.11
N TRP A 65 -10.05 3.49 11.72
CA TRP A 65 -8.98 4.48 11.84
C TRP A 65 -7.78 3.95 12.62
N ALA A 66 -8.00 3.30 13.76
CA ALA A 66 -6.92 2.71 14.56
C ALA A 66 -6.16 1.65 13.76
N LEU A 67 -6.87 0.82 12.96
CA LEU A 67 -6.25 -0.20 12.11
C LEU A 67 -5.38 0.42 11.03
N VAL A 68 -5.87 1.47 10.34
CA VAL A 68 -5.10 2.19 9.31
C VAL A 68 -3.86 2.87 9.90
N VAL A 69 -3.97 3.48 11.08
CA VAL A 69 -2.82 4.10 11.77
C VAL A 69 -1.81 3.03 12.20
N PHE A 70 -2.28 1.90 12.73
CA PHE A 70 -1.42 0.79 13.12
C PHE A 70 -0.66 0.22 11.91
N GLU A 71 -1.35 -0.03 10.81
CA GLU A 71 -0.76 -0.50 9.55
C GLU A 71 0.28 0.48 9.02
N THR A 72 -0.05 1.77 8.96
CA THR A 72 0.88 2.82 8.53
C THR A 72 2.12 2.85 9.43
N GLY A 73 1.95 2.64 10.73
CA GLY A 73 3.05 2.48 11.68
C GLY A 73 3.95 1.28 11.35
N MET A 74 3.37 0.17 10.90
CA MET A 74 4.12 -1.04 10.52
C MET A 74 5.00 -0.83 9.27
N TYR A 75 4.71 0.14 8.41
CA TYR A 75 5.59 0.51 7.30
C TYR A 75 6.99 0.90 7.76
N THR A 76 7.10 1.45 8.98
CA THR A 76 8.40 1.83 9.56
C THR A 76 9.31 0.65 9.82
N LEU A 77 8.80 -0.54 10.03
CA LEU A 77 9.60 -1.75 10.27
C LEU A 77 10.43 -2.15 9.05
N ASN A 78 9.84 -2.16 7.86
CA ASN A 78 10.55 -2.49 6.63
C ASN A 78 11.73 -1.56 6.40
N TRP A 79 11.47 -0.30 6.56
CA TRP A 79 12.40 0.79 6.40
C TRP A 79 13.54 0.74 7.44
N LEU A 80 13.23 0.46 8.73
CA LEU A 80 14.23 0.23 9.76
C LEU A 80 15.10 -0.98 9.43
N LEU A 81 14.52 -2.05 8.92
CA LEU A 81 15.23 -3.27 8.52
C LEU A 81 15.97 -3.13 7.18
N GLY A 82 15.72 -2.01 6.47
CA GLY A 82 16.40 -1.68 5.22
C GLY A 82 15.89 -2.42 4.01
N GLU A 83 14.67 -2.89 4.08
CA GLU A 83 13.94 -3.41 2.95
C GLU A 83 13.41 -2.23 2.11
N PRO A 84 13.67 -2.19 0.79
CA PRO A 84 13.21 -1.09 -0.06
C PRO A 84 11.72 -1.13 -0.37
N SER A 85 11.03 -2.21 -0.02
CA SER A 85 9.59 -2.35 -0.20
C SER A 85 8.81 -1.75 0.96
N ILE A 86 7.62 -1.26 0.68
CA ILE A 86 6.67 -0.80 1.68
C ILE A 86 5.64 -1.91 1.88
N CYS A 87 5.53 -2.44 3.10
CA CYS A 87 4.41 -3.30 3.48
C CYS A 87 3.13 -2.48 3.40
N GLY A 88 2.10 -3.04 2.84
CA GLY A 88 0.81 -2.38 2.78
C GLY A 88 -0.25 -3.28 2.20
N TRP A 89 -1.36 -2.69 1.87
CA TRP A 89 -2.47 -3.38 1.23
C TRP A 89 -2.05 -3.93 -0.13
N ILE A 90 -2.21 -5.23 -0.34
CA ILE A 90 -2.03 -5.85 -1.65
C ILE A 90 -3.25 -5.47 -2.50
N THR A 91 -3.27 -4.23 -2.97
CA THR A 91 -4.43 -3.61 -3.63
C THR A 91 -5.08 -4.48 -4.72
N PRO A 92 -4.34 -5.17 -5.61
CA PRO A 92 -4.96 -6.02 -6.61
C PRO A 92 -5.64 -7.26 -6.03
N ALA A 93 -5.11 -7.82 -4.94
CA ALA A 93 -5.70 -8.96 -4.26
C ALA A 93 -6.94 -8.55 -3.46
N MET A 94 -6.96 -7.33 -2.91
CA MET A 94 -8.10 -6.81 -2.15
C MET A 94 -9.41 -6.91 -2.92
N ALA A 95 -9.44 -6.56 -4.20
CA ALA A 95 -10.65 -6.59 -4.99
C ALA A 95 -11.28 -7.99 -5.03
N ILE A 96 -10.45 -9.04 -5.08
CA ILE A 96 -10.89 -10.44 -5.10
C ILE A 96 -11.31 -10.88 -3.69
N ILE A 97 -10.51 -10.53 -2.68
CA ILE A 97 -10.76 -10.88 -1.28
C ILE A 97 -12.05 -10.22 -0.78
N VAL A 98 -12.29 -8.95 -1.10
CA VAL A 98 -13.49 -8.21 -0.69
C VAL A 98 -14.74 -8.89 -1.23
N VAL A 99 -14.79 -9.23 -2.53
CA VAL A 99 -15.93 -9.92 -3.12
C VAL A 99 -16.19 -11.27 -2.44
N PHE A 100 -15.13 -11.98 -2.07
CA PHE A 100 -15.26 -13.23 -1.33
C PHE A 100 -15.78 -13.00 0.09
N LEU A 101 -15.23 -12.03 0.81
CA LEU A 101 -15.69 -11.71 2.17
C LEU A 101 -17.17 -11.26 2.20
N GLU A 102 -17.62 -10.55 1.17
CA GLU A 102 -19.01 -10.13 1.06
C GLU A 102 -20.00 -11.30 0.89
N SER A 103 -19.52 -12.46 0.44
CA SER A 103 -20.33 -13.68 0.38
C SER A 103 -20.54 -14.37 1.74
N LEU A 104 -19.81 -13.94 2.77
CA LEU A 104 -19.89 -14.45 4.14
C LEU A 104 -20.78 -13.56 5.01
N ASP A 105 -21.26 -14.11 6.12
CA ASP A 105 -22.01 -13.34 7.11
C ASP A 105 -21.16 -12.20 7.68
N PRO A 106 -21.71 -10.98 7.79
CA PRO A 106 -20.97 -9.83 8.30
C PRO A 106 -20.56 -10.02 9.77
N GLY A 107 -19.42 -9.41 10.15
CA GLY A 107 -18.90 -9.44 11.51
C GLY A 107 -17.77 -10.46 11.70
N VAL A 108 -17.83 -11.26 12.76
CA VAL A 108 -16.72 -12.15 13.19
C VAL A 108 -16.32 -13.16 12.10
N ALA A 109 -17.26 -13.69 11.32
CA ALA A 109 -16.95 -14.65 10.27
C ALA A 109 -16.02 -14.05 9.20
N ARG A 110 -16.28 -12.82 8.76
CA ARG A 110 -15.42 -12.11 7.80
C ARG A 110 -14.04 -11.81 8.38
N LEU A 111 -13.99 -11.41 9.65
CA LEU A 111 -12.72 -11.12 10.34
C LEU A 111 -11.87 -12.38 10.52
N GLN A 112 -12.47 -13.49 10.91
CA GLN A 112 -11.79 -14.78 11.04
C GLN A 112 -11.29 -15.28 9.69
N MET A 113 -12.07 -15.16 8.64
CA MET A 113 -11.65 -15.52 7.27
C MET A 113 -10.50 -14.64 6.79
N LEU A 114 -10.58 -13.33 6.98
CA LEU A 114 -9.48 -12.42 6.63
C LEU A 114 -8.21 -12.74 7.42
N THR A 115 -8.35 -13.06 8.71
CA THR A 115 -7.23 -13.47 9.56
C THR A 115 -6.60 -14.78 9.05
N ALA A 116 -7.40 -15.76 8.63
CA ALA A 116 -6.91 -17.00 8.05
C ALA A 116 -6.11 -16.73 6.78
N ILE A 117 -6.63 -15.92 5.86
CA ILE A 117 -5.92 -15.53 4.62
C ILE A 117 -4.58 -14.86 4.95
N GLN A 118 -4.54 -13.93 5.91
CA GLN A 118 -3.33 -13.22 6.29
C GLN A 118 -2.29 -14.11 6.95
N LEU A 119 -2.71 -15.04 7.81
CA LEU A 119 -1.81 -15.97 8.47
C LEU A 119 -1.22 -16.98 7.49
N GLU A 120 -2.02 -17.52 6.58
CA GLU A 120 -1.55 -18.41 5.53
C GLU A 120 -0.57 -17.69 4.59
N LEU A 121 -0.88 -16.47 4.21
CA LEU A 121 0.02 -15.62 3.42
C LEU A 121 1.36 -15.39 4.15
N GLY A 122 1.31 -15.03 5.43
CA GLY A 122 2.50 -14.87 6.27
C GLY A 122 3.31 -16.16 6.38
N LEU A 123 2.65 -17.30 6.57
CA LEU A 123 3.28 -18.60 6.64
C LEU A 123 3.98 -18.97 5.32
N LEU A 124 3.35 -18.71 4.19
CA LEU A 124 3.96 -18.90 2.87
C LEU A 124 5.27 -18.10 2.73
N PHE A 125 5.28 -16.83 3.15
CA PHE A 125 6.50 -16.03 3.13
C PHE A 125 7.57 -16.54 4.08
N ILE A 126 7.20 -17.00 5.29
CA ILE A 126 8.13 -17.57 6.27
C ILE A 126 8.77 -18.85 5.71
N ILE A 127 7.97 -19.76 5.16
CA ILE A 127 8.46 -21.02 4.58
C ILE A 127 9.44 -20.74 3.45
N LEU A 128 9.09 -19.82 2.54
CA LEU A 128 9.93 -19.46 1.41
C LEU A 128 11.23 -18.77 1.84
N GLY A 129 11.16 -17.92 2.86
CA GLY A 129 12.31 -17.25 3.44
C GLY A 129 13.25 -18.24 4.14
N ALA A 130 12.71 -19.08 5.02
CA ALA A 130 13.47 -20.05 5.81
C ALA A 130 14.13 -21.14 4.94
N THR A 131 13.44 -21.59 3.90
CA THR A 131 13.94 -22.62 2.98
C THR A 131 14.90 -22.08 1.91
N GLY A 132 15.00 -20.75 1.77
CA GLY A 132 15.74 -20.11 0.67
C GLY A 132 15.12 -20.36 -0.71
N LEU A 133 13.92 -20.95 -0.76
CA LEU A 133 13.21 -21.27 -1.99
C LEU A 133 12.83 -20.01 -2.77
N SER A 134 12.64 -18.88 -2.08
CA SER A 134 12.40 -17.59 -2.69
C SER A 134 13.50 -17.20 -3.70
N LYS A 135 14.78 -17.41 -3.37
CA LYS A 135 15.89 -17.17 -4.29
C LYS A 135 15.81 -18.06 -5.52
N LYS A 136 15.49 -19.35 -5.34
CA LYS A 136 15.34 -20.30 -6.44
C LYS A 136 14.17 -19.93 -7.34
N LEU A 137 13.02 -19.62 -6.77
CA LEU A 137 11.84 -19.15 -7.52
C LEU A 137 12.15 -17.86 -8.32
N ASN A 138 12.87 -16.91 -7.70
CA ASN A 138 13.26 -15.68 -8.38
C ASN A 138 14.10 -15.93 -9.63
N THR A 139 15.00 -16.93 -9.59
CA THR A 139 15.83 -17.29 -10.75
C THR A 139 15.08 -18.15 -11.78
N MET A 140 14.08 -18.90 -11.36
CA MET A 140 13.28 -19.75 -12.25
C MET A 140 12.19 -18.99 -13.00
N VAL A 141 11.64 -17.94 -12.41
CA VAL A 141 10.57 -17.14 -13.03
C VAL A 141 11.19 -16.18 -14.06
N PRO A 142 10.86 -16.34 -15.35
CA PRO A 142 11.36 -15.45 -16.39
C PRO A 142 10.97 -13.99 -16.16
N PRO A 143 11.81 -13.01 -16.55
CA PRO A 143 11.51 -11.58 -16.41
C PRO A 143 10.18 -11.16 -17.06
N ALA A 144 9.82 -11.80 -18.17
CA ALA A 144 8.55 -11.53 -18.86
C ALA A 144 7.33 -11.88 -18.00
N ILE A 145 7.38 -12.98 -17.22
CA ILE A 145 6.30 -13.37 -16.32
C ILE A 145 6.22 -12.37 -15.16
N LYS A 146 7.34 -11.97 -14.58
CA LYS A 146 7.40 -10.95 -13.53
C LYS A 146 6.78 -9.62 -14.00
N ALA A 147 7.20 -9.15 -15.17
CA ALA A 147 6.64 -7.95 -15.78
C ALA A 147 5.13 -8.10 -16.05
N GLY A 148 4.69 -9.28 -16.51
CA GLY A 148 3.28 -9.59 -16.73
C GLY A 148 2.45 -9.54 -15.46
N ILE A 149 2.96 -10.04 -14.33
CA ILE A 149 2.29 -9.98 -13.01
C ILE A 149 2.10 -8.52 -12.59
N VAL A 150 3.17 -7.70 -12.64
CA VAL A 150 3.11 -6.29 -12.25
C VAL A 150 2.19 -5.50 -13.18
N MET A 151 2.28 -5.73 -14.49
CA MET A 151 1.39 -5.09 -15.46
C MET A 151 -0.06 -5.50 -15.26
N GLY A 152 -0.34 -6.79 -15.03
CA GLY A 152 -1.66 -7.32 -14.74
C GLY A 152 -2.26 -6.72 -13.47
N ALA A 153 -1.46 -6.58 -12.43
CA ALA A 153 -1.85 -5.91 -11.18
C ALA A 153 -2.22 -4.44 -11.43
N GLY A 154 -1.39 -3.71 -12.19
CA GLY A 154 -1.66 -2.32 -12.57
C GLY A 154 -2.94 -2.16 -13.41
N VAL A 155 -3.13 -3.01 -14.42
CA VAL A 155 -4.35 -3.02 -15.25
C VAL A 155 -5.58 -3.31 -14.40
N ASN A 156 -5.51 -4.30 -13.50
CA ASN A 156 -6.62 -4.62 -12.61
C ASN A 156 -6.95 -3.47 -11.65
N ALA A 157 -5.94 -2.81 -11.09
CA ALA A 157 -6.13 -1.65 -10.22
C ALA A 157 -6.87 -0.51 -10.95
N VAL A 158 -6.53 -0.23 -12.21
CA VAL A 158 -7.23 0.75 -13.03
C VAL A 158 -8.64 0.27 -13.38
N ALA A 159 -8.81 -0.99 -13.79
CA ALA A 159 -10.10 -1.55 -14.17
C ALA A 159 -11.13 -1.49 -13.03
N VAL A 160 -10.71 -1.77 -11.79
CA VAL A 160 -11.58 -1.65 -10.60
C VAL A 160 -12.04 -0.20 -10.39
N ARG A 161 -11.18 0.79 -10.65
CA ARG A 161 -11.52 2.21 -10.49
C ARG A 161 -12.41 2.78 -11.61
N LEU A 162 -12.41 2.10 -12.77
CA LEU A 162 -13.27 2.45 -13.91
C LEU A 162 -14.66 1.82 -13.84
N LYS A 163 -14.90 0.87 -12.93
CA LYS A 163 -16.23 0.27 -12.76
C LYS A 163 -17.23 1.30 -12.26
N THR A 164 -18.51 1.07 -12.55
CA THR A 164 -19.63 1.89 -12.03
C THR A 164 -19.55 2.00 -10.50
N GLY A 165 -19.58 3.21 -9.99
CA GLY A 165 -19.35 3.53 -8.57
C GLY A 165 -17.86 3.54 -8.16
N GLY A 166 -16.94 3.32 -9.08
CA GLY A 166 -15.48 3.47 -8.82
C GLY A 166 -15.05 4.93 -8.76
N ALA A 167 -13.83 5.16 -8.26
CA ALA A 167 -13.32 6.51 -8.06
C ALA A 167 -13.25 7.35 -9.35
N ILE A 168 -12.99 6.72 -10.50
CA ILE A 168 -12.94 7.43 -11.78
C ILE A 168 -14.36 7.73 -12.31
N ASP A 169 -15.33 6.87 -12.00
CA ASP A 169 -16.72 7.09 -12.37
C ASP A 169 -17.37 8.21 -11.55
N THR A 170 -17.06 8.24 -10.24
CA THR A 170 -17.64 9.23 -9.31
C THR A 170 -16.98 10.59 -9.39
N VAL A 171 -15.67 10.65 -9.68
CA VAL A 171 -14.86 11.88 -9.75
C VAL A 171 -14.08 11.93 -11.07
N THR A 172 -14.80 11.90 -12.18
CA THR A 172 -14.21 11.71 -13.51
C THR A 172 -13.28 12.85 -13.92
N VAL A 173 -13.73 14.10 -13.82
CA VAL A 173 -12.97 15.28 -14.25
C VAL A 173 -11.75 15.47 -13.35
N GLY A 174 -11.94 15.34 -12.02
CA GLY A 174 -10.87 15.41 -11.07
C GLY A 174 -9.80 14.34 -11.32
N CYS A 175 -10.19 13.07 -11.49
CA CYS A 175 -9.27 11.97 -11.75
C CYS A 175 -8.51 12.16 -13.07
N LEU A 176 -9.18 12.58 -14.14
CA LEU A 176 -8.51 12.85 -15.43
C LEU A 176 -7.51 13.98 -15.32
N ALA A 177 -7.83 15.06 -14.61
CA ALA A 177 -6.92 16.18 -14.39
C ALA A 177 -5.69 15.74 -13.57
N GLY A 178 -5.90 14.97 -12.50
CA GLY A 178 -4.82 14.41 -11.68
C GLY A 178 -3.90 13.48 -12.48
N LEU A 179 -4.48 12.55 -13.25
CA LEU A 179 -3.73 11.66 -14.13
C LEU A 179 -2.92 12.44 -15.17
N ALA A 180 -3.53 13.43 -15.83
CA ALA A 180 -2.83 14.26 -16.80
C ALA A 180 -1.64 15.00 -16.15
N ALA A 181 -1.83 15.55 -14.95
CA ALA A 181 -0.77 16.22 -14.20
C ALA A 181 0.39 15.27 -13.87
N VAL A 182 0.13 14.06 -13.37
CA VAL A 182 1.16 13.04 -13.09
C VAL A 182 1.91 12.69 -14.38
N PHE A 183 1.19 12.36 -15.46
CA PHE A 183 1.83 11.97 -16.71
C PHE A 183 2.70 13.08 -17.26
N LEU A 184 2.24 14.31 -17.25
CA LEU A 184 3.01 15.45 -17.72
C LEU A 184 4.26 15.72 -16.86
N LEU A 185 4.13 15.64 -15.55
CA LEU A 185 5.23 15.97 -14.63
C LEU A 185 6.26 14.84 -14.51
N MET A 186 5.82 13.56 -14.44
CA MET A 186 6.73 12.43 -14.25
C MET A 186 7.35 11.92 -15.56
N PHE A 187 6.58 11.85 -16.64
CA PHE A 187 7.01 11.17 -17.87
C PHE A 187 7.41 12.11 -19.01
N SER A 188 7.17 13.42 -18.88
CA SER A 188 7.58 14.38 -19.91
C SER A 188 9.10 14.50 -19.99
N LYS A 189 9.65 14.19 -21.17
CA LYS A 189 11.08 14.40 -21.47
C LYS A 189 11.51 15.86 -21.30
N ARG A 190 10.58 16.82 -21.55
CA ARG A 190 10.86 18.25 -21.35
C ARG A 190 11.03 18.60 -19.88
N VAL A 191 10.11 18.14 -19.03
CA VAL A 191 10.20 18.37 -17.57
C VAL A 191 11.51 17.80 -17.04
N ARG A 192 11.83 16.54 -17.36
CA ARG A 192 13.09 15.90 -16.94
C ARG A 192 14.32 16.68 -17.37
N LYS A 193 14.36 17.16 -18.62
CA LYS A 193 15.50 17.93 -19.14
C LYS A 193 15.74 19.24 -18.38
N TYR A 194 14.67 19.89 -17.93
CA TYR A 194 14.78 21.19 -17.24
C TYR A 194 14.84 21.06 -15.71
N MET A 195 14.64 19.88 -15.13
CA MET A 195 14.73 19.67 -13.69
C MET A 195 16.12 20.00 -13.14
N ASP A 196 17.19 19.69 -13.88
CA ASP A 196 18.55 19.94 -13.45
C ASP A 196 18.97 21.42 -13.57
N THR A 197 18.30 22.18 -14.42
CA THR A 197 18.67 23.57 -14.73
C THR A 197 17.74 24.60 -14.10
N ASN A 198 16.49 24.25 -13.80
CA ASN A 198 15.49 25.17 -13.28
C ASN A 198 14.87 24.65 -11.97
N LYS A 199 15.12 25.39 -10.89
CA LYS A 199 14.61 25.06 -9.54
C LYS A 199 13.09 24.92 -9.47
N PHE A 200 12.34 25.75 -10.22
CA PHE A 200 10.88 25.65 -10.26
C PHE A 200 10.42 24.36 -10.92
N VAL A 201 11.02 23.99 -12.04
CA VAL A 201 10.73 22.73 -12.74
C VAL A 201 11.14 21.52 -11.88
N ALA A 202 12.25 21.64 -11.13
CA ALA A 202 12.65 20.62 -10.17
C ALA A 202 11.62 20.43 -9.05
N ILE A 203 11.03 21.52 -8.54
CA ILE A 203 9.94 21.44 -7.55
C ILE A 203 8.71 20.77 -8.17
N LEU A 204 8.30 21.17 -9.38
CA LEU A 204 7.17 20.55 -10.06
C LEU A 204 7.38 19.04 -10.26
N GLY A 205 8.55 18.62 -10.72
CA GLY A 205 8.86 17.21 -10.93
C GLY A 205 8.97 16.39 -9.65
N ASN A 206 9.68 16.93 -8.64
CA ASN A 206 9.89 16.23 -7.36
C ASN A 206 8.60 16.10 -6.52
N TYR A 207 7.65 17.00 -6.69
CA TYR A 207 6.34 16.97 -6.02
C TYR A 207 5.19 16.63 -6.99
N SER A 208 5.48 15.91 -8.07
CA SER A 208 4.52 15.61 -9.13
C SER A 208 3.22 14.98 -8.61
N PHE A 209 3.32 14.10 -7.62
CA PHE A 209 2.16 13.45 -7.01
C PHE A 209 1.30 14.45 -6.22
N LEU A 210 1.92 15.37 -5.48
CA LEU A 210 1.21 16.43 -4.78
C LEU A 210 0.45 17.35 -5.76
N TRP A 211 1.10 17.74 -6.84
CA TRP A 211 0.48 18.56 -7.87
C TRP A 211 -0.67 17.85 -8.57
N ALA A 212 -0.56 16.53 -8.74
CA ALA A 212 -1.64 15.72 -9.28
C ALA A 212 -2.87 15.71 -8.37
N VAL A 213 -2.66 15.57 -7.05
CA VAL A 213 -3.77 15.65 -6.08
C VAL A 213 -4.38 17.05 -6.05
N ILE A 214 -3.57 18.10 -6.09
CA ILE A 214 -4.07 19.49 -6.17
C ILE A 214 -4.89 19.69 -7.45
N ALA A 215 -4.41 19.20 -8.60
CA ALA A 215 -5.14 19.26 -9.86
C ALA A 215 -6.47 18.51 -9.80
N LEU A 216 -6.48 17.32 -9.18
CA LEU A 216 -7.68 16.52 -8.96
C LEU A 216 -8.70 17.29 -8.10
N LEU A 217 -8.25 17.85 -6.98
CA LEU A 217 -9.14 18.58 -6.05
C LEU A 217 -9.71 19.85 -6.68
N ILE A 218 -8.89 20.62 -7.43
CA ILE A 218 -9.36 21.83 -8.10
C ILE A 218 -10.35 21.49 -9.22
N ALA A 219 -9.98 20.55 -10.10
CA ALA A 219 -10.80 20.20 -11.26
C ALA A 219 -12.11 19.53 -10.84
N GLY A 220 -12.08 18.59 -9.91
CA GLY A 220 -13.27 17.94 -9.38
C GLY A 220 -14.16 18.88 -8.58
N GLY A 221 -13.57 19.81 -7.82
CA GLY A 221 -14.31 20.85 -7.10
C GLY A 221 -15.01 21.83 -8.04
N VAL A 222 -14.34 22.27 -9.10
CA VAL A 222 -14.95 23.13 -10.14
C VAL A 222 -16.04 22.39 -10.91
N ALA A 223 -15.86 21.10 -11.15
CA ALA A 223 -16.86 20.28 -11.81
C ALA A 223 -18.06 19.90 -10.92
N GLY A 224 -17.99 20.23 -9.62
CA GLY A 224 -19.05 19.86 -8.67
C GLY A 224 -19.11 18.37 -8.35
N GLU A 225 -17.99 17.65 -8.53
CA GLU A 225 -17.89 16.22 -8.29
C GLU A 225 -17.69 15.86 -6.80
N PHE A 226 -17.36 16.85 -5.96
CA PHE A 226 -17.15 16.64 -4.53
C PHE A 226 -18.36 17.14 -3.73
N ASP A 227 -18.94 16.23 -2.99
CA ASP A 227 -19.86 16.58 -1.91
C ASP A 227 -19.05 16.71 -0.61
N PHE A 228 -18.67 17.94 -0.25
CA PHE A 228 -17.93 18.26 0.98
C PHE A 228 -18.84 18.18 2.22
N ASN A 229 -19.61 17.13 2.32
CA ASN A 229 -20.43 16.92 3.49
C ASN A 229 -19.57 16.31 4.61
N TRP A 230 -19.00 17.18 5.44
CA TRP A 230 -18.20 16.80 6.62
C TRP A 230 -19.12 16.28 7.73
N SER A 231 -19.76 15.13 7.49
CA SER A 231 -20.43 14.43 8.58
C SER A 231 -19.35 13.93 9.53
N GLY A 232 -19.32 14.42 10.76
CA GLY A 232 -18.35 14.05 11.78
C GLY A 232 -18.39 12.57 12.20
N GLU A 233 -19.25 11.76 11.57
CA GLU A 233 -19.39 10.34 11.84
C GLU A 233 -18.26 9.49 11.25
N ILE A 234 -17.61 9.93 10.17
CA ILE A 234 -16.52 9.18 9.52
C ILE A 234 -15.16 9.50 10.14
N ILE A 235 -14.98 10.73 10.63
CA ILE A 235 -13.73 11.18 11.25
C ILE A 235 -13.84 11.03 12.76
N LYS A 236 -13.47 9.86 13.26
CA LYS A 236 -13.36 9.59 14.69
C LYS A 236 -11.91 9.46 15.10
N ALA A 237 -11.62 9.77 16.37
CA ALA A 237 -10.30 9.50 16.92
C ALA A 237 -10.03 7.99 16.91
N PRO A 238 -8.80 7.55 16.57
CA PRO A 238 -8.44 6.13 16.61
C PRO A 238 -8.61 5.55 18.01
N ASP A 239 -9.35 4.45 18.12
CA ASP A 239 -9.50 3.70 19.39
C ASP A 239 -8.76 2.37 19.29
N PHE A 240 -7.54 2.35 19.81
CA PHE A 240 -6.71 1.14 19.85
C PHE A 240 -7.20 0.11 20.86
N GLY A 241 -7.86 0.54 21.96
CA GLY A 241 -8.43 -0.38 22.94
C GLY A 241 -9.56 -1.20 22.31
N LEU A 242 -10.48 -0.52 21.65
CA LEU A 242 -11.57 -1.15 20.92
C LEU A 242 -11.06 -1.98 19.73
N LEU A 243 -10.02 -1.53 19.03
CA LEU A 243 -9.37 -2.29 17.96
C LEU A 243 -8.93 -3.67 18.46
N PHE A 244 -8.18 -3.73 19.55
CA PHE A 244 -7.72 -5.01 20.09
C PHE A 244 -8.89 -5.89 20.55
N ALA A 245 -9.91 -5.30 21.16
CA ALA A 245 -11.06 -6.04 21.66
C ALA A 245 -11.97 -6.61 20.54
N THR A 246 -12.03 -5.93 19.37
CA THR A 246 -12.99 -6.27 18.31
C THR A 246 -12.39 -6.94 17.09
N VAL A 247 -11.10 -6.73 16.81
CA VAL A 247 -10.45 -7.22 15.59
C VAL A 247 -9.33 -8.21 15.89
N SER A 248 -8.68 -8.09 17.07
CA SER A 248 -7.56 -8.97 17.39
C SER A 248 -8.00 -10.43 17.50
N PRO A 249 -7.34 -11.35 16.80
CA PRO A 249 -7.62 -12.78 16.91
C PRO A 249 -7.47 -13.33 18.34
N LEU A 250 -6.73 -12.63 19.21
CA LEU A 250 -6.58 -13.00 20.61
C LEU A 250 -7.89 -12.84 21.41
N PHE A 251 -8.79 -11.95 20.97
CA PHE A 251 -10.08 -11.70 21.63
C PHE A 251 -11.27 -12.29 20.88
N ILE A 252 -11.28 -12.16 19.53
CA ILE A 252 -12.37 -12.73 18.72
C ILE A 252 -12.19 -14.23 18.45
N GLY A 253 -10.99 -14.78 18.71
CA GLY A 253 -10.62 -16.15 18.42
C GLY A 253 -10.27 -16.37 16.95
N PHE A 254 -9.53 -17.44 16.71
CA PHE A 254 -9.26 -17.94 15.37
C PHE A 254 -10.42 -18.81 14.91
N ALA A 255 -10.60 -18.93 13.59
CA ALA A 255 -11.54 -19.91 13.04
C ALA A 255 -11.13 -21.33 13.52
N THR A 256 -12.06 -22.01 14.20
CA THR A 256 -11.87 -23.37 14.68
C THR A 256 -12.24 -24.42 13.63
N ASP A 257 -13.05 -24.02 12.66
CA ASP A 257 -13.47 -24.91 11.56
C ASP A 257 -12.37 -24.98 10.49
N PRO A 258 -11.81 -26.18 10.21
CA PRO A 258 -10.81 -26.39 9.17
C PRO A 258 -11.28 -25.94 7.77
N SER A 259 -12.58 -25.95 7.51
CA SER A 259 -13.14 -25.52 6.23
C SER A 259 -12.83 -24.06 5.91
N VAL A 260 -12.74 -23.21 6.93
CA VAL A 260 -12.40 -21.78 6.80
C VAL A 260 -10.97 -21.62 6.26
N TRP A 261 -10.02 -22.40 6.80
CA TRP A 261 -8.63 -22.39 6.37
C TRP A 261 -8.48 -22.94 4.94
N ILE A 262 -9.19 -24.03 4.62
CA ILE A 262 -9.18 -24.57 3.26
C ILE A 262 -9.74 -23.55 2.25
N ALA A 263 -10.80 -22.84 2.62
CA ALA A 263 -11.38 -21.79 1.79
C ALA A 263 -10.52 -20.54 1.67
N ALA A 264 -9.71 -20.21 2.68
CA ALA A 264 -8.78 -19.09 2.69
C ALA A 264 -7.57 -19.31 1.77
N LEU A 265 -7.09 -20.53 1.65
CA LEU A 265 -5.84 -20.89 0.98
C LEU A 265 -5.72 -20.38 -0.47
N PRO A 266 -6.71 -20.50 -1.36
CA PRO A 266 -6.63 -19.96 -2.71
C PRO A 266 -6.36 -18.45 -2.75
N TYR A 267 -7.00 -17.71 -1.83
CA TYR A 267 -6.86 -16.26 -1.73
C TYR A 267 -5.50 -15.85 -1.16
N ALA A 268 -5.00 -16.59 -0.18
CA ALA A 268 -3.65 -16.43 0.35
C ALA A 268 -2.58 -16.68 -0.74
N VAL A 269 -2.74 -17.73 -1.55
CA VAL A 269 -1.83 -18.03 -2.67
C VAL A 269 -1.87 -16.93 -3.74
N VAL A 270 -3.06 -16.45 -4.12
CA VAL A 270 -3.20 -15.36 -5.09
C VAL A 270 -2.54 -14.08 -4.56
N ALA A 271 -2.81 -13.71 -3.31
CA ALA A 271 -2.19 -12.56 -2.66
C ALA A 271 -0.66 -12.70 -2.58
N TRP A 272 -0.17 -13.92 -2.27
CA TRP A 272 1.25 -14.23 -2.25
C TRP A 272 1.90 -14.07 -3.63
N VAL A 273 1.30 -14.58 -4.70
CA VAL A 273 1.84 -14.46 -6.08
C VAL A 273 1.98 -12.99 -6.47
N ILE A 274 0.98 -12.18 -6.18
CA ILE A 274 0.98 -10.74 -6.47
C ILE A 274 2.09 -10.04 -5.67
N ALA A 275 2.09 -10.19 -4.34
CA ALA A 275 3.08 -9.56 -3.47
C ALA A 275 4.50 -10.01 -3.79
N TYR A 276 4.70 -11.30 -4.09
CA TYR A 276 6.01 -11.81 -4.46
C TYR A 276 6.51 -11.21 -5.77
N GLY A 277 5.63 -10.99 -6.75
CA GLY A 277 5.96 -10.30 -8.00
C GLY A 277 6.47 -8.89 -7.77
N ASP A 278 5.81 -8.14 -6.89
CA ASP A 278 6.21 -6.79 -6.51
C ASP A 278 7.57 -6.76 -5.78
N PHE A 279 7.76 -7.64 -4.79
CA PHE A 279 9.04 -7.76 -4.06
C PHE A 279 10.22 -8.06 -4.97
N VAL A 280 10.05 -9.02 -5.88
CA VAL A 280 11.11 -9.42 -6.80
C VAL A 280 11.47 -8.27 -7.77
N THR A 281 10.48 -7.51 -8.21
CA THR A 281 10.71 -6.38 -9.11
C THR A 281 11.48 -5.26 -8.41
N VAL A 282 11.11 -4.93 -7.16
CA VAL A 282 11.79 -3.89 -6.38
C VAL A 282 13.22 -4.28 -6.02
N GLN A 283 13.49 -5.57 -5.73
CA GLN A 283 14.83 -6.05 -5.41
C GLN A 283 15.79 -6.09 -6.61
N GLN A 284 15.28 -6.01 -7.83
CA GLN A 284 16.08 -6.00 -9.06
C GLN A 284 16.42 -4.59 -9.55
N LEU A 285 15.75 -3.57 -9.04
CA LEU A 285 16.02 -2.16 -9.30
C LEU A 285 17.12 -1.62 -8.37
#